data_73b1b8875f802027d073774910fcdbca
#
_entry.id   73b1b8875f802027d073774910fcdbca
#
_cell.length_a   1.000
_cell.length_b   1.000
_cell.length_c   1.000
_cell.angle_alpha   90.00
_cell.angle_beta   90.00
_cell.angle_gamma   90.00
#
_symmetry.space_group_name_H-M   'P 1'
#
loop_
_entity.id
_entity.type
_entity.pdbx_description
1 polymer ?
#
loop_
_entity_poly.entity_id
_entity_poly.type
_entity_poly.pdbx_seq_one_letter_code
_entity_poly.pdbx_strand_id
1 'polypeptide(L)'
;MFEKLILNPYVKNALKQYMDKGQKNAQHLILSGPQGTGKRTCADILAHFLLDIRLDKPLHSCADFFCLDCDQASIKLSDTEDLREFISYSSTVRRVVLIDNANQMTPNVANSLLKELEDGQCVFIFIAHKPLIRTVCSRCFEIRFLPVNEDDMAQFFMEQGDLVSLEVVTASNGCPGLFRQLNADDAFISITARMIKALNQQNH
;
A
#
# COMPACT_ATOMS: atom_id res chain seq x y z
N MET A 1 -10.21 -8.44 -9.95
CA MET A 1 -9.03 -7.58 -9.86
C MET A 1 -8.14 -7.92 -8.67
N PHE A 2 -8.68 -8.01 -7.45
CA PHE A 2 -7.93 -8.37 -6.23
C PHE A 2 -7.96 -9.86 -5.87
N GLU A 3 -8.50 -10.73 -6.70
CA GLU A 3 -8.69 -12.17 -6.41
C GLU A 3 -7.39 -12.93 -6.24
N LYS A 4 -6.35 -12.50 -6.94
CA LYS A 4 -5.00 -13.09 -6.86
C LYS A 4 -4.18 -12.60 -5.66
N LEU A 5 -4.74 -11.69 -4.85
CA LEU A 5 -4.08 -11.17 -3.67
C LEU A 5 -4.68 -11.79 -2.42
N ILE A 6 -3.80 -12.14 -1.49
CA ILE A 6 -4.24 -12.46 -0.15
C ILE A 6 -4.39 -11.16 0.64
N LEU A 7 -5.62 -10.86 1.02
CA LEU A 7 -6.00 -9.66 1.76
C LEU A 7 -7.03 -10.05 2.82
N ASN A 8 -7.05 -9.33 3.92
CA ASN A 8 -8.11 -9.44 4.91
C ASN A 8 -9.49 -9.23 4.25
N PRO A 9 -10.52 -10.04 4.58
CA PRO A 9 -11.87 -9.93 4.00
C PRO A 9 -12.48 -8.54 4.10
N TYR A 10 -12.26 -7.83 5.21
CA TYR A 10 -12.70 -6.45 5.38
C TYR A 10 -12.10 -5.53 4.30
N VAL A 11 -10.79 -5.66 4.05
CA VAL A 11 -10.08 -4.87 3.04
C VAL A 11 -10.61 -5.16 1.63
N LYS A 12 -10.80 -6.44 1.30
CA LYS A 12 -11.40 -6.84 0.01
C LYS A 12 -12.76 -6.20 -0.21
N ASN A 13 -13.62 -6.23 0.80
CA ASN A 13 -14.95 -5.63 0.72
C ASN A 13 -14.90 -4.11 0.58
N ALA A 14 -14.04 -3.43 1.34
CA ALA A 14 -13.88 -1.98 1.27
C ALA A 14 -13.37 -1.52 -0.11
N LEU A 15 -12.38 -2.23 -0.66
CA LEU A 15 -11.87 -1.98 -2.02
C LEU A 15 -12.95 -2.18 -3.08
N LYS A 16 -13.75 -3.25 -2.96
CA LYS A 16 -14.86 -3.51 -3.87
C LYS A 16 -15.91 -2.39 -3.80
N GLN A 17 -16.34 -2.02 -2.60
CA GLN A 17 -17.29 -0.92 -2.40
C GLN A 17 -16.80 0.42 -2.98
N TYR A 18 -15.48 0.69 -2.85
CA TYR A 18 -14.89 1.89 -3.46
C TYR A 18 -14.99 1.84 -4.99
N MET A 19 -14.64 0.71 -5.60
CA MET A 19 -14.69 0.54 -7.06
C MET A 19 -16.14 0.55 -7.60
N ASP A 20 -17.10 0.00 -6.85
CA ASP A 20 -18.52 -0.03 -7.23
C ASP A 20 -19.12 1.39 -7.33
N LYS A 21 -18.58 2.39 -6.63
CA LYS A 21 -18.95 3.81 -6.81
C LYS A 21 -18.57 4.35 -8.20
N GLY A 22 -17.71 3.66 -8.90
CA GLY A 22 -17.22 3.97 -10.24
C GLY A 22 -16.22 5.12 -10.28
N GLN A 23 -15.52 5.20 -11.40
CA GLN A 23 -14.44 6.18 -11.60
C GLN A 23 -14.94 7.63 -11.46
N LYS A 24 -16.15 7.94 -11.92
CA LYS A 24 -16.70 9.32 -11.91
C LYS A 24 -16.86 9.90 -10.51
N ASN A 25 -17.13 9.05 -9.52
CA ASN A 25 -17.35 9.45 -8.13
C ASN A 25 -16.17 9.09 -7.23
N ALA A 26 -14.98 8.93 -7.82
CA ALA A 26 -13.80 8.55 -7.07
C ALA A 26 -13.40 9.65 -6.08
N GLN A 27 -13.28 9.26 -4.82
CA GLN A 27 -12.78 10.08 -3.73
C GLN A 27 -11.28 9.87 -3.58
N HIS A 28 -10.59 10.83 -2.95
CA HIS A 28 -9.21 10.62 -2.51
C HIS A 28 -9.16 9.47 -1.51
N LEU A 29 -8.07 8.70 -1.53
CA LEU A 29 -7.91 7.50 -0.72
C LEU A 29 -6.75 7.62 0.25
N ILE A 30 -6.93 7.05 1.43
CA ILE A 30 -5.85 6.69 2.34
C ILE A 30 -5.88 5.17 2.51
N LEU A 31 -4.79 4.51 2.15
CA LEU A 31 -4.55 3.10 2.45
C LEU A 31 -3.63 3.04 3.68
N SER A 32 -4.23 2.85 4.85
CA SER A 32 -3.50 2.85 6.12
C SER A 32 -3.30 1.44 6.67
N GLY A 33 -2.29 1.24 7.50
CA GLY A 33 -2.06 -0.03 8.20
C GLY A 33 -0.61 -0.53 8.17
N PRO A 34 -0.33 -1.71 8.74
CA PRO A 34 1.01 -2.26 8.85
C PRO A 34 1.71 -2.44 7.51
N GLN A 35 3.04 -2.36 7.51
CA GLN A 35 3.85 -2.66 6.33
C GLN A 35 3.67 -4.12 5.89
N GLY A 36 3.77 -4.40 4.59
CA GLY A 36 3.64 -5.76 4.07
C GLY A 36 2.21 -6.28 3.91
N THR A 37 1.17 -5.49 4.21
CA THR A 37 -0.24 -5.91 4.06
C THR A 37 -0.80 -5.75 2.64
N GLY A 38 0.03 -5.40 1.64
CA GLY A 38 -0.37 -5.30 0.23
C GLY A 38 -0.91 -3.93 -0.21
N LYS A 39 -0.74 -2.87 0.61
CA LYS A 39 -1.22 -1.51 0.29
C LYS A 39 -0.71 -0.99 -1.05
N ARG A 40 0.60 -1.10 -1.32
CA ARG A 40 1.19 -0.62 -2.57
C ARG A 40 0.60 -1.34 -3.79
N THR A 41 0.54 -2.66 -3.75
CA THR A 41 -0.06 -3.44 -4.84
C THR A 41 -1.52 -3.06 -5.08
N CYS A 42 -2.30 -2.84 -4.02
CA CYS A 42 -3.68 -2.39 -4.15
C CYS A 42 -3.77 -0.95 -4.68
N ALA A 43 -2.87 -0.06 -4.29
CA ALA A 43 -2.80 1.30 -4.80
C ALA A 43 -2.52 1.33 -6.31
N ASP A 44 -1.58 0.51 -6.79
CA ASP A 44 -1.27 0.38 -8.21
C ASP A 44 -2.48 -0.15 -9.01
N ILE A 45 -3.18 -1.17 -8.50
CA ILE A 45 -4.41 -1.70 -9.11
C ILE A 45 -5.51 -0.64 -9.15
N LEU A 46 -5.69 0.14 -8.08
CA LEU A 46 -6.66 1.23 -8.03
C LEU A 46 -6.30 2.36 -9.00
N ALA A 47 -5.01 2.70 -9.14
CA ALA A 47 -4.56 3.69 -10.11
C ALA A 47 -4.89 3.24 -11.54
N HIS A 48 -4.65 1.98 -11.91
CA HIS A 48 -5.06 1.42 -13.20
C HIS A 48 -6.57 1.53 -13.41
N PHE A 49 -7.36 1.18 -12.39
CA PHE A 49 -8.81 1.31 -12.46
C PHE A 49 -9.25 2.76 -12.65
N LEU A 50 -8.69 3.71 -11.90
CA LEU A 50 -9.06 5.12 -11.95
C LEU A 50 -8.69 5.79 -13.27
N LEU A 51 -7.60 5.35 -13.90
CA LEU A 51 -7.10 5.85 -15.18
C LEU A 51 -7.68 5.12 -16.40
N ASP A 52 -8.48 4.08 -16.17
CA ASP A 52 -9.03 3.20 -17.21
C ASP A 52 -7.95 2.59 -18.12
N ILE A 53 -6.84 2.20 -17.52
CA ILE A 53 -5.73 1.54 -18.23
C ILE A 53 -5.59 0.08 -17.81
N ARG A 54 -5.13 -0.74 -18.75
CA ARG A 54 -4.95 -2.18 -18.53
C ARG A 54 -3.82 -2.43 -17.53
N LEU A 55 -3.97 -3.47 -16.68
CA LEU A 55 -2.99 -3.86 -15.67
C LEU A 55 -1.62 -4.29 -16.22
N ASP A 56 -1.55 -4.65 -17.51
CA ASP A 56 -0.30 -5.02 -18.18
C ASP A 56 0.53 -3.82 -18.66
N LYS A 57 -0.04 -2.61 -18.63
CA LYS A 57 0.68 -1.38 -18.96
C LYS A 57 1.34 -0.79 -17.72
N PRO A 58 2.61 -0.39 -17.78
CA PRO A 58 3.29 0.20 -16.63
C PRO A 58 2.73 1.61 -16.34
N LEU A 59 2.39 1.87 -15.06
CA LEU A 59 1.84 3.17 -14.62
C LEU A 59 2.80 4.35 -14.88
N HIS A 60 4.10 4.14 -14.74
CA HIS A 60 5.10 5.20 -14.96
C HIS A 60 5.19 5.70 -16.41
N SER A 61 4.62 4.97 -17.38
CA SER A 61 4.52 5.42 -18.77
C SER A 61 3.25 6.24 -19.05
N CYS A 62 2.36 6.40 -18.07
CA CYS A 62 1.12 7.13 -18.21
C CYS A 62 1.33 8.61 -17.82
N ALA A 63 1.05 9.53 -18.74
CA ALA A 63 1.18 10.97 -18.48
C ALA A 63 0.19 11.50 -17.43
N ASP A 64 -0.89 10.77 -17.15
CA ASP A 64 -1.90 11.13 -16.16
C ASP A 64 -1.66 10.46 -14.79
N PHE A 65 -0.50 9.81 -14.61
CA PHE A 65 -0.09 9.20 -13.34
C PHE A 65 1.18 9.85 -12.80
N PHE A 66 1.18 10.19 -11.53
CA PHE A 66 2.35 10.64 -10.79
C PHE A 66 2.53 9.82 -9.52
N CYS A 67 3.75 9.36 -9.28
CA CYS A 67 4.10 8.66 -8.05
C CYS A 67 5.19 9.43 -7.31
N LEU A 68 4.88 9.86 -6.10
CA LEU A 68 5.87 10.34 -5.15
C LEU A 68 6.25 9.18 -4.24
N ASP A 69 7.36 8.54 -4.55
CA ASP A 69 7.93 7.44 -3.77
C ASP A 69 9.15 8.00 -3.02
N CYS A 70 9.04 8.09 -1.71
CA CYS A 70 10.10 8.66 -0.89
C CYS A 70 10.59 7.64 0.13
N ASP A 71 11.78 7.11 -0.12
CA ASP A 71 12.54 6.30 0.84
C ASP A 71 13.21 7.15 1.94
N GLN A 72 13.03 8.48 1.89
CA GLN A 72 13.62 9.40 2.85
C GLN A 72 12.83 9.49 4.15
N ALA A 73 13.51 9.86 5.22
CA ALA A 73 12.89 10.01 6.55
C ALA A 73 11.82 11.11 6.64
N SER A 74 11.77 12.05 5.69
CA SER A 74 10.72 13.06 5.60
C SER A 74 10.59 13.62 4.18
N ILE A 75 9.34 13.87 3.76
CA ILE A 75 8.98 14.52 2.50
C ILE A 75 8.90 16.02 2.75
N LYS A 76 9.76 16.80 2.11
CA LYS A 76 9.83 18.27 2.21
C LYS A 76 9.18 18.93 1.01
N LEU A 77 8.96 20.26 1.08
CA LEU A 77 8.40 21.02 -0.04
C LEU A 77 9.26 20.97 -1.32
N SER A 78 10.58 20.91 -1.18
CA SER A 78 11.49 20.74 -2.33
C SER A 78 11.26 19.43 -3.08
N ASP A 79 10.85 18.38 -2.39
CA ASP A 79 10.63 17.06 -2.97
C ASP A 79 9.28 16.99 -3.71
N THR A 80 8.47 18.05 -3.64
CA THR A 80 7.14 18.15 -4.27
C THR A 80 7.09 19.12 -5.45
N GLU A 81 8.21 19.59 -5.96
CA GLU A 81 8.24 20.53 -7.10
C GLU A 81 7.64 19.90 -8.36
N ASP A 82 8.09 18.69 -8.72
CA ASP A 82 7.56 17.92 -9.86
C ASP A 82 6.07 17.60 -9.68
N LEU A 83 5.65 17.26 -8.45
CA LEU A 83 4.25 17.04 -8.13
C LEU A 83 3.40 18.30 -8.36
N ARG A 84 3.89 19.47 -7.96
CA ARG A 84 3.19 20.73 -8.17
C ARG A 84 3.09 21.07 -9.65
N GLU A 85 4.15 20.85 -10.41
CA GLU A 85 4.15 21.01 -11.85
C GLU A 85 3.11 20.07 -12.46
N PHE A 86 3.12 18.79 -12.12
CA PHE A 86 2.13 17.80 -12.57
C PHE A 86 0.69 18.25 -12.26
N ILE A 87 0.41 18.74 -11.05
CA ILE A 87 -0.92 19.19 -10.64
C ILE A 87 -1.34 20.48 -11.41
N SER A 88 -0.40 21.36 -11.75
CA SER A 88 -0.70 22.64 -12.41
C SER A 88 -1.17 22.50 -13.86
N TYR A 89 -0.85 21.40 -14.54
CA TYR A 89 -1.29 21.18 -15.91
C TYR A 89 -2.80 20.95 -15.96
N SER A 90 -3.50 21.70 -16.81
CA SER A 90 -4.91 21.45 -17.11
C SER A 90 -5.04 20.16 -17.92
N SER A 91 -5.88 19.25 -17.48
CA SER A 91 -6.22 18.03 -18.21
C SER A 91 -7.74 17.87 -18.31
N THR A 92 -8.21 17.38 -19.44
CA THR A 92 -9.62 16.97 -19.62
C THR A 92 -9.86 15.56 -19.09
N VAL A 93 -8.79 14.83 -18.77
CA VAL A 93 -8.81 13.46 -18.25
C VAL A 93 -8.48 13.49 -16.76
N ARG A 94 -9.01 12.52 -16.04
CA ARG A 94 -8.67 12.33 -14.63
C ARG A 94 -7.20 11.97 -14.49
N ARG A 95 -6.55 12.55 -13.49
CA ARG A 95 -5.17 12.23 -13.11
C ARG A 95 -5.13 11.60 -11.74
N VAL A 96 -4.15 10.74 -11.54
CA VAL A 96 -3.94 10.02 -10.27
C VAL A 96 -2.56 10.35 -9.73
N VAL A 97 -2.54 10.73 -8.46
CA VAL A 97 -1.31 10.96 -7.68
C VAL A 97 -1.23 9.90 -6.60
N LEU A 98 -0.17 9.11 -6.63
CA LEU A 98 0.16 8.16 -5.57
C LEU A 98 1.27 8.74 -4.71
N ILE A 99 1.05 8.83 -3.42
CA ILE A 99 2.07 9.23 -2.43
C ILE A 99 2.33 8.05 -1.50
N ASP A 100 3.49 7.41 -1.69
CA ASP A 100 3.91 6.34 -0.78
C ASP A 100 4.60 6.93 0.45
N ASN A 101 4.53 6.20 1.57
CA ASN A 101 5.02 6.69 2.86
C ASN A 101 4.49 8.09 3.25
N ALA A 102 3.22 8.37 2.94
CA ALA A 102 2.60 9.68 3.14
C ALA A 102 2.67 10.20 4.60
N ASN A 103 2.86 9.30 5.57
CA ASN A 103 3.12 9.67 6.97
C ASN A 103 4.46 10.37 7.19
N GLN A 104 5.33 10.43 6.18
CA GLN A 104 6.60 11.16 6.22
C GLN A 104 6.47 12.59 5.67
N MET A 105 5.29 12.97 5.15
CA MET A 105 5.03 14.36 4.75
C MET A 105 5.16 15.30 5.95
N THR A 106 5.93 16.37 5.76
CA THR A 106 5.91 17.45 6.75
C THR A 106 4.52 18.13 6.77
N PRO A 107 4.11 18.78 7.87
CA PRO A 107 2.85 19.51 7.92
C PRO A 107 2.71 20.56 6.79
N ASN A 108 3.81 21.18 6.38
CA ASN A 108 3.83 22.16 5.30
C ASN A 108 3.48 21.53 3.95
N VAL A 109 4.03 20.33 3.64
CA VAL A 109 3.68 19.56 2.44
C VAL A 109 2.21 19.18 2.47
N ALA A 110 1.76 18.56 3.56
CA ALA A 110 0.38 18.12 3.69
C ALA A 110 -0.62 19.30 3.55
N ASN A 111 -0.32 20.45 4.16
CA ASN A 111 -1.15 21.64 4.04
C ASN A 111 -1.14 22.23 2.61
N SER A 112 -0.01 22.13 1.88
CA SER A 112 0.07 22.61 0.50
C SER A 112 -0.82 21.84 -0.47
N LEU A 113 -1.20 20.60 -0.13
CA LEU A 113 -2.09 19.76 -0.94
C LEU A 113 -3.58 19.99 -0.67
N LEU A 114 -3.95 20.72 0.41
CA LEU A 114 -5.35 20.84 0.82
C LEU A 114 -6.25 21.46 -0.25
N LYS A 115 -5.75 22.46 -0.99
CA LYS A 115 -6.51 23.08 -2.08
C LYS A 115 -6.82 22.06 -3.18
N GLU A 116 -5.86 21.22 -3.53
CA GLU A 116 -6.04 20.19 -4.55
C GLU A 116 -6.98 19.06 -4.07
N LEU A 117 -6.99 18.77 -2.76
CA LEU A 117 -7.91 17.82 -2.16
C LEU A 117 -9.36 18.36 -2.06
N GLU A 118 -9.57 19.67 -2.13
CA GLU A 118 -10.91 20.28 -2.13
C GLU A 118 -11.46 20.49 -3.55
N ASP A 119 -10.68 21.08 -4.42
CA ASP A 119 -11.15 21.59 -5.71
C ASP A 119 -10.36 21.01 -6.91
N GLY A 120 -9.37 20.16 -6.63
CA GLY A 120 -8.44 19.65 -7.65
C GLY A 120 -9.06 18.64 -8.61
N GLN A 121 -8.39 18.46 -9.74
CA GLN A 121 -8.76 17.49 -10.77
C GLN A 121 -8.09 16.12 -10.59
N CYS A 122 -7.14 16.01 -9.64
CA CYS A 122 -6.42 14.79 -9.36
C CYS A 122 -7.11 13.97 -8.29
N VAL A 123 -7.07 12.63 -8.42
CA VAL A 123 -7.39 11.72 -7.32
C VAL A 123 -6.10 11.32 -6.63
N PHE A 124 -6.02 11.57 -5.34
CA PHE A 124 -4.87 11.18 -4.52
C PHE A 124 -5.08 9.82 -3.88
N ILE A 125 -4.04 9.00 -3.90
CA ILE A 125 -3.94 7.75 -3.16
C ILE A 125 -2.75 7.88 -2.22
N PHE A 126 -3.00 7.95 -0.93
CA PHE A 126 -1.98 8.01 0.11
C PHE A 126 -1.77 6.62 0.70
N ILE A 127 -0.51 6.17 0.76
CA ILE A 127 -0.14 4.97 1.51
C ILE A 127 0.51 5.42 2.81
N ALA A 128 -0.03 4.96 3.94
CA ALA A 128 0.44 5.36 5.25
C ALA A 128 0.60 4.16 6.20
N HIS A 129 1.66 4.19 7.00
CA HIS A 129 1.93 3.21 8.07
C HIS A 129 1.62 3.78 9.45
N LYS A 130 1.43 5.09 9.54
CA LYS A 130 1.05 5.85 10.74
C LYS A 130 -0.06 6.84 10.36
N PRO A 131 -0.84 7.32 11.34
CA PRO A 131 -1.89 8.31 11.07
C PRO A 131 -1.36 9.55 10.35
N LEU A 132 -2.15 10.05 9.40
CA LEU A 132 -1.91 11.34 8.72
C LEU A 132 -2.53 12.48 9.54
N ILE A 133 -2.22 13.72 9.16
CA ILE A 133 -2.81 14.90 9.77
C ILE A 133 -4.33 14.94 9.49
N ARG A 134 -5.09 15.43 10.47
CA ARG A 134 -6.57 15.45 10.43
C ARG A 134 -7.14 16.15 9.20
N THR A 135 -6.49 17.21 8.73
CA THR A 135 -6.93 18.00 7.57
C THR A 135 -6.90 17.20 6.27
N VAL A 136 -5.95 16.29 6.10
CA VAL A 136 -5.92 15.34 4.97
C VAL A 136 -6.95 14.24 5.18
N CYS A 137 -7.01 13.65 6.39
CA CYS A 137 -7.96 12.58 6.69
C CYS A 137 -9.42 12.97 6.46
N SER A 138 -9.80 14.22 6.77
CA SER A 138 -11.18 14.70 6.61
C SER A 138 -11.64 14.81 5.15
N ARG A 139 -10.72 14.76 4.17
CA ARG A 139 -10.99 14.90 2.73
C ARG A 139 -10.81 13.60 1.96
N CYS A 140 -10.43 12.53 2.66
CA CYS A 140 -10.11 11.25 2.04
C CYS A 140 -11.01 10.14 2.59
N PHE A 141 -11.29 9.15 1.77
CA PHE A 141 -11.86 7.89 2.21
C PHE A 141 -10.73 6.98 2.68
N GLU A 142 -10.79 6.51 3.92
CA GLU A 142 -9.75 5.65 4.49
C GLU A 142 -10.14 4.18 4.39
N ILE A 143 -9.24 3.37 3.82
CA ILE A 143 -9.29 1.90 3.87
C ILE A 143 -8.16 1.42 4.77
N ARG A 144 -8.54 0.89 5.93
CA ARG A 144 -7.58 0.36 6.89
C ARG A 144 -7.22 -1.08 6.55
N PHE A 145 -5.97 -1.30 6.16
CA PHE A 145 -5.42 -2.62 5.89
C PHE A 145 -5.10 -3.32 7.22
N LEU A 146 -5.73 -4.46 7.38
CA LEU A 146 -5.56 -5.33 8.54
C LEU A 146 -4.69 -6.53 8.14
N PRO A 147 -3.93 -7.10 9.09
CA PRO A 147 -3.27 -8.38 8.89
C PRO A 147 -4.24 -9.47 8.44
N VAL A 148 -3.75 -10.42 7.70
CA VAL A 148 -4.48 -11.63 7.29
C VAL A 148 -4.38 -12.67 8.41
N ASN A 149 -5.34 -13.57 8.50
CA ASN A 149 -5.23 -14.73 9.37
C ASN A 149 -4.01 -15.59 8.97
N GLU A 150 -3.27 -16.10 9.94
CA GLU A 150 -2.03 -16.84 9.72
C GLU A 150 -2.28 -18.15 8.95
N ASP A 151 -3.37 -18.87 9.27
CA ASP A 151 -3.72 -20.11 8.59
C ASP A 151 -4.10 -19.86 7.12
N ASP A 152 -4.91 -18.83 6.86
CA ASP A 152 -5.28 -18.42 5.50
C ASP A 152 -4.03 -18.03 4.70
N MET A 153 -3.09 -17.36 5.35
CA MET A 153 -1.84 -16.93 4.71
C MET A 153 -0.95 -18.12 4.39
N ALA A 154 -0.78 -19.04 5.34
CA ALA A 154 -0.01 -20.27 5.15
C ALA A 154 -0.58 -21.10 3.99
N GLN A 155 -1.90 -21.33 3.99
CA GLN A 155 -2.57 -22.06 2.93
C GLN A 155 -2.35 -21.39 1.56
N PHE A 156 -2.53 -20.08 1.47
CA PHE A 156 -2.36 -19.34 0.22
C PHE A 156 -0.95 -19.49 -0.38
N PHE A 157 0.09 -19.43 0.45
CA PHE A 157 1.47 -19.58 -0.03
C PHE A 157 1.81 -21.03 -0.37
N MET A 158 1.30 -22.01 0.38
CA MET A 158 1.42 -23.44 0.03
C MET A 158 0.78 -23.74 -1.34
N GLU A 159 -0.40 -23.19 -1.62
CA GLU A 159 -1.08 -23.35 -2.91
C GLU A 159 -0.29 -22.71 -4.08
N GLN A 160 0.58 -21.74 -3.81
CA GLN A 160 1.50 -21.17 -4.80
C GLN A 160 2.81 -21.96 -4.96
N GLY A 161 3.02 -22.98 -4.15
CA GLY A 161 4.22 -23.82 -4.17
C GLY A 161 5.38 -23.28 -3.33
N ASP A 162 5.12 -22.27 -2.48
CA ASP A 162 6.12 -21.76 -1.55
C ASP A 162 6.35 -22.76 -0.40
N LEU A 163 7.60 -22.83 0.08
CA LEU A 163 7.91 -23.53 1.33
C LEU A 163 7.44 -22.65 2.48
N VAL A 164 6.53 -23.20 3.29
CA VAL A 164 5.93 -22.46 4.41
C VAL A 164 6.40 -23.08 5.72
N SER A 165 7.15 -22.31 6.53
CA SER A 165 7.48 -22.70 7.90
C SER A 165 6.61 -21.92 8.91
N LEU A 166 6.27 -22.55 10.04
CA LEU A 166 5.45 -21.95 11.07
C LEU A 166 6.12 -20.70 11.65
N GLU A 167 7.44 -20.73 11.78
CA GLU A 167 8.24 -19.62 12.32
C GLU A 167 8.15 -18.40 11.44
N VAL A 168 8.21 -18.56 10.11
CA VAL A 168 8.07 -17.47 9.14
C VAL A 168 6.65 -16.92 9.15
N VAL A 169 5.65 -17.78 9.23
CA VAL A 169 4.24 -17.38 9.32
C VAL A 169 4.02 -16.52 10.54
N THR A 170 4.41 -16.99 11.72
CA THR A 170 4.23 -16.27 12.98
C THR A 170 5.03 -14.96 13.01
N ALA A 171 6.29 -14.98 12.56
CA ALA A 171 7.14 -13.78 12.50
C ALA A 171 6.59 -12.72 11.54
N SER A 172 5.88 -13.12 10.51
CA SER A 172 5.25 -12.20 9.54
C SER A 172 4.01 -11.49 10.09
N ASN A 173 3.45 -11.98 11.21
CA ASN A 173 2.31 -11.37 11.91
C ASN A 173 1.13 -11.05 10.95
N GLY A 174 0.79 -11.97 10.07
CA GLY A 174 -0.30 -11.81 9.10
C GLY A 174 -0.04 -10.78 8.00
N CYS A 175 1.23 -10.43 7.76
CA CYS A 175 1.63 -9.49 6.71
C CYS A 175 2.26 -10.25 5.54
N PRO A 176 1.56 -10.47 4.40
CA PRO A 176 2.04 -11.31 3.30
C PRO A 176 3.34 -10.83 2.66
N GLY A 177 3.55 -9.52 2.59
CA GLY A 177 4.80 -8.95 2.09
C GLY A 177 6.00 -9.23 3.00
N LEU A 178 5.78 -9.18 4.32
CA LEU A 178 6.80 -9.54 5.29
C LEU A 178 7.09 -11.05 5.26
N PHE A 179 6.05 -11.88 5.13
CA PHE A 179 6.24 -13.32 4.93
C PHE A 179 7.18 -13.61 3.75
N ARG A 180 6.92 -13.02 2.58
CA ARG A 180 7.78 -13.22 1.40
C ARG A 180 9.22 -12.77 1.64
N GLN A 181 9.40 -11.65 2.33
CA GLN A 181 10.74 -11.13 2.67
C GLN A 181 11.48 -12.10 3.60
N LEU A 182 10.84 -12.57 4.66
CA LEU A 182 11.45 -13.49 5.62
C LEU A 182 11.68 -14.88 5.00
N ASN A 183 10.75 -15.34 4.16
CA ASN A 183 10.86 -16.63 3.49
C ASN A 183 11.96 -16.66 2.41
N ALA A 184 12.36 -15.51 1.90
CA ALA A 184 13.48 -15.36 0.97
C ALA A 184 14.83 -15.13 1.69
N ASP A 185 14.84 -14.96 3.03
CA ASP A 185 16.04 -14.67 3.83
C ASP A 185 16.60 -15.97 4.43
N ASP A 186 17.57 -16.58 3.76
CA ASP A 186 18.26 -17.79 4.21
C ASP A 186 18.92 -17.64 5.59
N ALA A 187 19.37 -16.43 5.93
CA ALA A 187 19.98 -16.15 7.22
C ALA A 187 18.90 -16.22 8.31
N PHE A 188 17.74 -15.63 8.11
CA PHE A 188 16.61 -15.70 9.05
C PHE A 188 16.18 -17.15 9.28
N ILE A 189 15.97 -17.92 8.22
CA ILE A 189 15.57 -19.33 8.28
C ILE A 189 16.62 -20.16 9.04
N SER A 190 17.90 -19.95 8.76
CA SER A 190 18.97 -20.70 9.40
C SER A 190 19.14 -20.37 10.89
N ILE A 191 18.92 -19.11 11.28
CA ILE A 191 18.99 -18.67 12.67
C ILE A 191 17.82 -19.23 13.46
N THR A 192 16.61 -19.12 12.95
CA THR A 192 15.41 -19.64 13.61
C THR A 192 15.48 -21.17 13.80
N ALA A 193 15.92 -21.90 12.80
CA ALA A 193 16.13 -23.36 12.91
C ALA A 193 17.15 -23.73 14.00
N ARG A 194 18.26 -22.96 14.11
CA ARG A 194 19.26 -23.16 15.18
C ARG A 194 18.70 -22.84 16.58
N MET A 195 17.93 -21.76 16.73
CA MET A 195 17.31 -21.38 18.00
C MET A 195 16.33 -22.45 18.49
N ILE A 196 15.47 -22.97 17.61
CA ILE A 196 14.51 -24.04 17.94
C ILE A 196 15.27 -25.32 18.37
N LYS A 197 16.31 -25.70 17.64
CA LYS A 197 17.13 -26.86 17.99
C LYS A 197 17.79 -26.70 19.37
N ALA A 198 18.27 -25.50 19.69
CA ALA A 198 18.86 -25.20 20.99
C ALA A 198 17.83 -25.27 22.14
N LEU A 199 16.62 -24.73 21.94
CA LEU A 199 15.54 -24.76 22.92
C LEU A 199 15.05 -26.19 23.19
N ASN A 200 14.93 -27.01 22.14
CA ASN A 200 14.52 -28.41 22.26
C ASN A 200 15.58 -29.27 22.98
N GLN A 201 16.87 -28.90 22.90
CA GLN A 201 17.95 -29.59 23.63
C GLN A 201 18.04 -29.21 25.11
N GLN A 202 17.47 -28.08 25.53
CA GLN A 202 17.43 -27.66 26.94
C GLN A 202 16.21 -28.25 27.70
N ASN A 203 15.24 -28.81 27.01
CA ASN A 203 14.04 -29.40 27.58
C ASN A 203 14.12 -30.95 27.72
N HIS A 204 15.28 -31.54 27.50
CA HIS A 204 15.65 -32.93 27.75
C HIS A 204 16.81 -33.00 28.70
#